data_407a77322428f894a31d5f2af2368e5b
#
_entry.id   407a77322428f894a31d5f2af2368e5b
#
_cell.length_a   1.000
_cell.length_b   1.000
_cell.length_c   1.000
_cell.angle_alpha   90.00
_cell.angle_beta   90.00
_cell.angle_gamma   90.00
#
_symmetry.space_group_name_H-M   'P 1'
#
loop_
_entity.id
_entity.type
_entity.pdbx_description
1 polymer ?
#
loop_
_entity_poly.entity_id
_entity_poly.type
_entity_poly.pdbx_seq_one_letter_code
_entity_poly.pdbx_strand_id
1 'polypeptide(L)'
;MRSYLSLVPISAKVHKRQSRMTRICIILAVFLVTSIFSMAEMWTDAETTAMRHNHGDWHIALQNVSKDEAEQIRKNSNVAVSSWYDEINTDAEQNYYIDGKNAVLYGIEESYITDIMKYPTEGVYPQNENEVALSADAKELFSVKIGDEITLDTPVGDVKYTISGFYEDDTEFNDIIGGCCVFMNRKTFDEIRRLNGVESESQFYIRFQNENGLKKTIADMMQQYNLTAENVKENTAVLGMLGASSNESVNELYPLAAACFVIILIAGVFMISSCMNSNVAQRTKFFGMMRCIGASKQQIIRFVRLEA
;
A
#
# COMPACT_ATOMS: atom_id res chain seq x y z
N MET A 1 33.59 -42.66 39.23
CA MET A 1 32.44 -41.72 39.05
C MET A 1 32.20 -41.57 37.58
N ARG A 2 30.99 -41.93 37.12
CA ARG A 2 30.53 -41.61 35.75
C ARG A 2 30.47 -40.08 35.65
N SER A 3 30.95 -39.52 34.56
CA SER A 3 31.13 -38.10 34.26
C SER A 3 30.16 -37.15 35.02
N TYR A 4 30.66 -35.99 35.51
CA TYR A 4 29.83 -34.92 36.15
C TYR A 4 28.60 -34.51 35.29
N LEU A 5 28.65 -34.82 34.00
CA LEU A 5 27.52 -34.60 33.06
C LEU A 5 26.32 -35.51 33.37
N SER A 6 26.51 -36.65 34.08
CA SER A 6 25.38 -37.51 34.51
C SER A 6 24.50 -36.83 35.57
N LEU A 7 24.95 -35.72 36.18
CA LEU A 7 24.17 -34.90 37.12
C LEU A 7 23.16 -33.98 36.41
N VAL A 8 23.35 -33.69 35.12
CA VAL A 8 22.46 -32.80 34.36
C VAL A 8 21.00 -33.30 34.37
N PRO A 9 20.70 -34.56 33.98
CA PRO A 9 19.30 -35.05 34.02
C PRO A 9 18.74 -35.16 35.44
N ILE A 10 19.58 -35.39 36.44
CA ILE A 10 19.20 -35.46 37.84
C ILE A 10 18.82 -34.06 38.35
N SER A 11 19.66 -33.07 38.10
CA SER A 11 19.41 -31.68 38.45
C SER A 11 18.14 -31.17 37.78
N ALA A 12 17.97 -31.41 36.50
CA ALA A 12 16.75 -31.05 35.77
C ALA A 12 15.47 -31.69 36.36
N LYS A 13 15.59 -32.95 36.89
CA LYS A 13 14.47 -33.65 37.52
C LYS A 13 14.12 -33.08 38.90
N VAL A 14 15.13 -32.73 39.70
CA VAL A 14 14.97 -32.14 41.02
C VAL A 14 14.40 -30.72 40.93
N HIS A 15 14.86 -29.91 39.94
CA HIS A 15 14.44 -28.53 39.75
C HIS A 15 13.39 -28.33 38.65
N LYS A 16 12.52 -29.30 38.43
CA LYS A 16 11.49 -29.32 37.38
C LYS A 16 10.64 -28.05 37.34
N ARG A 17 10.30 -27.48 38.49
CA ARG A 17 9.45 -26.25 38.56
C ARG A 17 10.19 -25.05 38.01
N GLN A 18 11.46 -24.87 38.35
CA GLN A 18 12.30 -23.76 37.87
C GLN A 18 12.58 -23.89 36.38
N SER A 19 12.98 -25.09 35.91
CA SER A 19 13.21 -25.38 34.50
C SER A 19 11.94 -25.15 33.65
N ARG A 20 10.76 -25.46 34.16
CA ARG A 20 9.49 -25.13 33.49
C ARG A 20 9.25 -23.63 33.43
N MET A 21 9.47 -22.90 34.52
CA MET A 21 9.30 -21.45 34.54
C MET A 21 10.25 -20.77 33.55
N THR A 22 11.54 -21.17 33.49
CA THR A 22 12.49 -20.60 32.53
C THR A 22 12.04 -20.86 31.10
N ARG A 23 11.60 -22.09 30.78
CA ARG A 23 11.07 -22.41 29.44
C ARG A 23 9.85 -21.57 29.08
N ILE A 24 8.92 -21.43 30.02
CA ILE A 24 7.73 -20.58 29.79
C ILE A 24 8.13 -19.14 29.56
N CYS A 25 9.06 -18.57 30.34
CA CYS A 25 9.55 -17.21 30.14
C CYS A 25 10.21 -17.01 28.77
N ILE A 26 11.04 -17.99 28.33
CA ILE A 26 11.67 -17.90 27.00
C ILE A 26 10.61 -18.01 25.89
N ILE A 27 9.68 -18.95 26.02
CA ILE A 27 8.59 -19.12 25.05
C ILE A 27 7.75 -17.84 24.97
N LEU A 28 7.37 -17.26 26.10
CA LEU A 28 6.60 -16.01 26.14
C LEU A 28 7.39 -14.83 25.56
N ALA A 29 8.68 -14.71 25.86
CA ALA A 29 9.51 -13.65 25.30
C ALA A 29 9.64 -13.77 23.77
N VAL A 30 9.91 -14.97 23.24
CA VAL A 30 9.97 -15.22 21.80
C VAL A 30 8.61 -14.99 21.17
N PHE A 31 7.55 -15.50 21.77
CA PHE A 31 6.17 -15.29 21.29
C PHE A 31 5.82 -13.80 21.22
N LEU A 32 6.11 -13.02 22.26
CA LEU A 32 5.84 -11.56 22.25
C LEU A 32 6.61 -10.85 21.15
N VAL A 33 7.91 -11.14 21.01
CA VAL A 33 8.72 -10.53 19.97
C VAL A 33 8.18 -10.89 18.58
N THR A 34 7.95 -12.17 18.31
CA THR A 34 7.43 -12.60 17.00
C THR A 34 6.03 -12.05 16.72
N SER A 35 5.15 -12.00 17.73
CA SER A 35 3.80 -11.43 17.57
C SER A 35 3.82 -9.95 17.24
N ILE A 36 4.70 -9.16 17.87
CA ILE A 36 4.84 -7.73 17.57
C ILE A 36 5.30 -7.52 16.12
N PHE A 37 6.27 -8.34 15.64
CA PHE A 37 6.74 -8.25 14.26
C PHE A 37 5.67 -8.63 13.26
N SER A 38 5.01 -9.78 13.47
CA SER A 38 3.93 -10.21 12.58
C SER A 38 2.77 -9.22 12.55
N MET A 39 2.47 -8.57 13.67
CA MET A 39 1.43 -7.57 13.76
C MET A 39 1.83 -6.28 13.01
N ALA A 40 3.09 -5.87 13.13
CA ALA A 40 3.61 -4.69 12.41
C ALA A 40 3.60 -4.91 10.89
N GLU A 41 4.04 -6.08 10.40
CA GLU A 41 4.01 -6.46 9.00
C GLU A 41 2.57 -6.47 8.48
N MET A 42 1.66 -7.15 9.19
CA MET A 42 0.24 -7.22 8.84
C MET A 42 -0.43 -5.84 8.79
N TRP A 43 -0.07 -4.93 9.71
CA TRP A 43 -0.54 -3.55 9.70
C TRP A 43 -0.05 -2.79 8.47
N THR A 44 1.25 -2.89 8.16
CA THR A 44 1.84 -2.20 6.99
C THR A 44 1.21 -2.69 5.69
N ASP A 45 1.00 -4.00 5.53
CA ASP A 45 0.36 -4.58 4.35
C ASP A 45 -1.11 -4.15 4.22
N ALA A 46 -1.85 -4.14 5.33
CA ALA A 46 -3.23 -3.69 5.35
C ALA A 46 -3.36 -2.21 4.99
N GLU A 47 -2.48 -1.36 5.56
CA GLU A 47 -2.47 0.08 5.28
C GLU A 47 -2.06 0.36 3.84
N THR A 48 -1.04 -0.33 3.31
CA THR A 48 -0.64 -0.19 1.90
C THR A 48 -1.78 -0.58 0.96
N THR A 49 -2.51 -1.65 1.29
CA THR A 49 -3.69 -2.08 0.53
C THR A 49 -4.80 -1.04 0.58
N ALA A 50 -5.07 -0.47 1.76
CA ALA A 50 -6.05 0.60 1.91
C ALA A 50 -5.65 1.86 1.12
N MET A 51 -4.37 2.27 1.17
CA MET A 51 -3.88 3.40 0.38
C MET A 51 -4.04 3.18 -1.13
N ARG A 52 -3.74 1.97 -1.62
CA ARG A 52 -3.97 1.62 -3.04
C ARG A 52 -5.44 1.59 -3.41
N HIS A 53 -6.30 1.16 -2.50
CA HIS A 53 -7.74 1.17 -2.74
C HIS A 53 -8.28 2.60 -2.82
N ASN A 54 -7.86 3.47 -1.91
CA ASN A 54 -8.37 4.85 -1.82
C ASN A 54 -7.74 5.82 -2.83
N HIS A 55 -6.46 5.62 -3.18
CA HIS A 55 -5.69 6.54 -4.03
C HIS A 55 -5.27 5.93 -5.38
N GLY A 56 -5.68 4.70 -5.66
CA GLY A 56 -5.28 3.95 -6.85
C GLY A 56 -3.90 3.29 -6.72
N ASP A 57 -3.69 2.23 -7.51
CA ASP A 57 -2.47 1.42 -7.54
C ASP A 57 -1.52 1.94 -8.63
N TRP A 58 -1.01 3.15 -8.44
CA TRP A 58 -0.04 3.82 -9.31
C TRP A 58 1.06 4.48 -8.47
N HIS A 59 2.21 4.75 -9.10
CA HIS A 59 3.35 5.34 -8.41
C HIS A 59 3.58 6.80 -8.80
N ILE A 60 3.54 7.10 -10.09
CA ILE A 60 3.66 8.47 -10.61
C ILE A 60 2.63 8.72 -11.72
N ALA A 61 2.25 9.99 -11.88
CA ALA A 61 1.52 10.47 -13.04
C ALA A 61 2.34 11.55 -13.74
N LEU A 62 2.48 11.43 -15.05
CA LEU A 62 3.21 12.40 -15.87
C LEU A 62 2.25 13.42 -16.44
N GLN A 63 2.62 14.68 -16.36
CA GLN A 63 1.92 15.84 -16.94
C GLN A 63 2.77 16.47 -18.03
N ASN A 64 2.11 17.10 -18.99
CA ASN A 64 2.78 17.81 -20.10
C ASN A 64 3.74 16.93 -20.91
N VAL A 65 3.40 15.65 -21.09
CA VAL A 65 4.12 14.73 -21.97
C VAL A 65 3.34 14.51 -23.27
N SER A 66 4.07 14.41 -24.38
CA SER A 66 3.44 14.13 -25.67
C SER A 66 2.96 12.66 -25.75
N LYS A 67 2.01 12.39 -26.67
CA LYS A 67 1.55 11.02 -26.93
C LYS A 67 2.70 10.10 -27.34
N ASP A 68 3.65 10.59 -28.13
CA ASP A 68 4.80 9.80 -28.60
C ASP A 68 5.77 9.46 -27.46
N GLU A 69 6.06 10.41 -26.55
CA GLU A 69 6.86 10.16 -25.36
C GLU A 69 6.19 9.17 -24.40
N ALA A 70 4.89 9.34 -24.15
CA ALA A 70 4.13 8.42 -23.33
C ALA A 70 4.15 6.99 -23.89
N GLU A 71 4.03 6.82 -25.23
CA GLU A 71 4.12 5.53 -25.87
C GLU A 71 5.53 4.90 -25.78
N GLN A 72 6.59 5.72 -25.76
CA GLN A 72 7.95 5.21 -25.49
C GLN A 72 8.08 4.77 -24.02
N ILE A 73 7.55 5.56 -23.08
CA ILE A 73 7.56 5.25 -21.66
C ILE A 73 6.74 3.98 -21.39
N ARG A 74 5.57 3.81 -22.03
CA ARG A 74 4.73 2.61 -21.93
C ARG A 74 5.49 1.33 -22.29
N LYS A 75 6.42 1.40 -23.25
CA LYS A 75 7.27 0.28 -23.69
C LYS A 75 8.49 0.02 -22.80
N ASN A 76 8.72 0.86 -21.79
CA ASN A 76 9.85 0.69 -20.89
C ASN A 76 9.65 -0.57 -20.03
N SER A 77 10.69 -1.40 -19.92
CA SER A 77 10.63 -2.68 -19.20
C SER A 77 10.34 -2.55 -17.69
N ASN A 78 10.52 -1.36 -17.12
CA ASN A 78 10.22 -1.10 -15.72
C ASN A 78 8.73 -0.77 -15.50
N VAL A 79 7.97 -0.47 -16.54
CA VAL A 79 6.54 -0.14 -16.47
C VAL A 79 5.72 -1.42 -16.50
N ALA A 80 4.90 -1.62 -15.49
CA ALA A 80 3.95 -2.73 -15.44
C ALA A 80 2.63 -2.38 -16.10
N VAL A 81 2.12 -1.19 -15.75
CA VAL A 81 0.85 -0.67 -16.24
C VAL A 81 1.00 0.83 -16.46
N SER A 82 0.35 1.32 -17.48
CA SER A 82 0.19 2.76 -17.70
C SER A 82 -1.17 3.05 -18.29
N SER A 83 -1.70 4.23 -18.01
CA SER A 83 -3.00 4.65 -18.48
C SER A 83 -3.08 6.16 -18.62
N TRP A 84 -3.72 6.60 -19.70
CA TRP A 84 -4.11 7.99 -19.84
C TRP A 84 -5.36 8.30 -19.02
N TYR A 85 -5.40 9.50 -18.49
CA TYR A 85 -6.49 10.10 -17.76
C TYR A 85 -6.61 11.58 -18.10
N ASP A 86 -7.81 12.01 -18.39
CA ASP A 86 -8.17 13.40 -18.58
C ASP A 86 -9.52 13.66 -17.89
N GLU A 87 -9.72 14.89 -17.47
CA GLU A 87 -10.95 15.33 -16.84
C GLU A 87 -11.37 16.73 -17.29
N ILE A 88 -12.67 16.96 -17.34
CA ILE A 88 -13.27 18.29 -17.52
C ILE A 88 -14.50 18.44 -16.63
N ASN A 89 -14.82 19.69 -16.30
CA ASN A 89 -15.94 20.09 -15.44
C ASN A 89 -15.83 19.65 -13.97
N THR A 90 -14.62 19.48 -13.47
CA THR A 90 -14.39 19.08 -12.05
C THR A 90 -14.91 20.12 -11.06
N ASP A 91 -14.89 21.40 -11.44
CA ASP A 91 -15.40 22.52 -10.62
C ASP A 91 -16.88 22.84 -10.91
N ALA A 92 -17.56 22.03 -11.74
CA ALA A 92 -18.95 22.23 -12.19
C ALA A 92 -19.24 23.60 -12.86
N GLU A 93 -18.20 24.26 -13.39
CA GLU A 93 -18.29 25.60 -14.00
C GLU A 93 -18.43 25.57 -15.54
N GLN A 94 -18.16 24.41 -16.16
CA GLN A 94 -18.09 24.29 -17.63
C GLN A 94 -19.39 23.87 -18.28
N ASN A 95 -20.50 23.82 -17.53
CA ASN A 95 -21.86 23.60 -18.01
C ASN A 95 -22.09 22.26 -18.73
N TYR A 96 -21.64 21.16 -18.10
CA TYR A 96 -22.02 19.82 -18.50
C TYR A 96 -23.02 19.24 -17.49
N TYR A 97 -24.15 18.74 -17.99
CA TYR A 97 -25.23 18.24 -17.14
C TYR A 97 -25.85 16.96 -17.69
N ILE A 98 -26.39 16.14 -16.80
CA ILE A 98 -27.33 15.07 -17.11
C ILE A 98 -28.57 15.32 -16.27
N ASP A 99 -29.71 15.48 -16.92
CA ASP A 99 -31.01 15.77 -16.28
C ASP A 99 -30.90 16.89 -15.22
N GLY A 100 -30.18 17.97 -15.59
CA GLY A 100 -29.97 19.16 -14.76
C GLY A 100 -29.02 18.95 -13.55
N LYS A 101 -28.34 17.80 -13.42
CA LYS A 101 -27.31 17.55 -12.44
C LYS A 101 -25.92 17.66 -13.07
N ASN A 102 -24.94 18.13 -12.31
CA ASN A 102 -23.57 18.28 -12.82
C ASN A 102 -22.99 16.94 -13.29
N ALA A 103 -22.29 16.99 -14.42
CA ALA A 103 -21.60 15.84 -14.97
C ALA A 103 -20.10 16.15 -15.11
N VAL A 104 -19.27 15.44 -14.37
CA VAL A 104 -17.81 15.48 -14.55
C VAL A 104 -17.44 14.42 -15.56
N LEU A 105 -16.73 14.82 -16.63
CA LEU A 105 -16.39 13.92 -17.71
C LEU A 105 -14.94 13.45 -17.59
N TYR A 106 -14.73 12.15 -17.67
CA TYR A 106 -13.43 11.51 -17.62
C TYR A 106 -13.12 10.80 -18.94
N GLY A 107 -12.01 11.20 -19.57
CA GLY A 107 -11.44 10.52 -20.73
C GLY A 107 -10.35 9.55 -20.29
N ILE A 108 -10.63 8.27 -20.27
CA ILE A 108 -9.76 7.25 -19.70
C ILE A 108 -9.49 6.11 -20.68
N GLU A 109 -8.45 5.32 -20.39
CA GLU A 109 -8.25 3.99 -20.97
C GLU A 109 -8.82 2.93 -20.04
N GLU A 110 -9.13 1.75 -20.56
CA GLU A 110 -9.65 0.62 -19.78
C GLU A 110 -8.75 0.25 -18.60
N SER A 111 -7.42 0.30 -18.80
CA SER A 111 -6.41 0.05 -17.77
C SER A 111 -6.48 1.00 -16.58
N TYR A 112 -7.07 2.19 -16.75
CA TYR A 112 -7.27 3.11 -15.64
C TYR A 112 -8.26 2.53 -14.62
N ILE A 113 -9.35 1.96 -15.09
CA ILE A 113 -10.37 1.35 -14.22
C ILE A 113 -9.91 0.00 -13.69
N THR A 114 -9.35 -0.85 -14.56
CA THR A 114 -9.07 -2.26 -14.21
C THR A 114 -7.79 -2.44 -13.41
N ASP A 115 -6.75 -1.65 -13.68
CA ASP A 115 -5.40 -1.87 -13.17
C ASP A 115 -4.88 -0.75 -12.27
N ILE A 116 -5.29 0.49 -12.53
CA ILE A 116 -4.85 1.67 -11.76
C ILE A 116 -5.78 1.90 -10.56
N MET A 117 -7.04 2.21 -10.79
CA MET A 117 -7.98 2.50 -9.71
C MET A 117 -8.62 1.24 -9.15
N LYS A 118 -8.78 0.20 -9.99
CA LYS A 118 -9.42 -1.08 -9.63
C LYS A 118 -10.83 -0.89 -9.06
N TYR A 119 -11.57 0.03 -9.66
CA TYR A 119 -12.93 0.29 -9.25
C TYR A 119 -13.79 -0.96 -9.44
N PRO A 120 -14.61 -1.33 -8.45
CA PRO A 120 -15.68 -2.31 -8.67
C PRO A 120 -16.56 -1.86 -9.83
N THR A 121 -16.78 -2.75 -10.79
CA THR A 121 -17.50 -2.44 -12.02
C THR A 121 -18.71 -3.33 -12.21
N GLU A 122 -19.82 -2.74 -12.69
CA GLU A 122 -20.95 -3.46 -13.25
C GLU A 122 -21.05 -3.12 -14.72
N GLY A 123 -21.13 -4.12 -15.59
CA GLY A 123 -21.11 -3.93 -17.06
C GLY A 123 -19.70 -3.97 -17.64
N VAL A 124 -19.46 -3.17 -18.69
CA VAL A 124 -18.21 -3.15 -19.45
C VAL A 124 -17.70 -1.73 -19.66
N TYR A 125 -16.40 -1.62 -19.91
CA TYR A 125 -15.79 -0.36 -20.32
C TYR A 125 -16.35 0.10 -21.68
N PRO A 126 -16.63 1.42 -21.87
CA PRO A 126 -17.16 1.97 -23.14
C PRO A 126 -16.21 1.72 -24.30
N GLN A 127 -16.61 0.83 -25.21
CA GLN A 127 -15.79 0.46 -26.38
C GLN A 127 -16.11 1.36 -27.59
N ASN A 128 -17.36 1.80 -27.71
CA ASN A 128 -17.85 2.58 -28.83
C ASN A 128 -17.94 4.06 -28.48
N GLU A 129 -17.98 4.91 -29.52
CA GLU A 129 -18.04 6.38 -29.35
C GLU A 129 -19.40 6.88 -28.80
N ASN A 130 -20.43 6.06 -28.86
CA ASN A 130 -21.75 6.34 -28.32
C ASN A 130 -22.02 5.67 -26.97
N GLU A 131 -21.01 5.14 -26.32
CA GLU A 131 -21.11 4.47 -25.02
C GLU A 131 -20.41 5.27 -23.93
N VAL A 132 -20.98 5.24 -22.74
CA VAL A 132 -20.37 5.78 -21.52
C VAL A 132 -20.63 4.85 -20.34
N ALA A 133 -19.75 4.89 -19.34
CA ALA A 133 -20.05 4.36 -18.03
C ALA A 133 -20.29 5.53 -17.05
N LEU A 134 -21.06 5.30 -16.02
CA LEU A 134 -21.40 6.31 -15.01
C LEU A 134 -20.87 5.87 -13.64
N SER A 135 -20.77 6.79 -12.71
CA SER A 135 -20.62 6.49 -11.29
C SER A 135 -21.80 5.65 -10.79
N ALA A 136 -21.54 4.76 -9.82
CA ALA A 136 -22.55 3.80 -9.36
C ALA A 136 -23.80 4.44 -8.77
N ASP A 137 -23.65 5.59 -8.12
CA ASP A 137 -24.74 6.41 -7.57
C ASP A 137 -25.69 6.99 -8.62
N ALA A 138 -25.22 7.16 -9.87
CA ALA A 138 -26.05 7.60 -10.99
C ALA A 138 -27.24 6.66 -11.27
N LYS A 139 -27.16 5.37 -10.89
CA LYS A 139 -28.28 4.41 -10.99
C LYS A 139 -29.50 4.89 -10.24
N GLU A 140 -29.31 5.31 -8.99
CA GLU A 140 -30.38 5.80 -8.12
C GLU A 140 -30.74 7.22 -8.48
N LEU A 141 -29.74 8.07 -8.76
CA LEU A 141 -29.91 9.49 -9.07
C LEU A 141 -30.81 9.72 -10.28
N PHE A 142 -30.63 8.92 -11.34
CA PHE A 142 -31.39 9.05 -12.60
C PHE A 142 -32.37 7.89 -12.86
N SER A 143 -32.41 6.87 -11.98
CA SER A 143 -33.23 5.65 -12.15
C SER A 143 -32.94 4.91 -13.47
N VAL A 144 -31.67 4.81 -13.84
CA VAL A 144 -31.17 4.20 -15.09
C VAL A 144 -30.45 2.87 -14.85
N LYS A 145 -30.31 2.10 -15.92
CA LYS A 145 -29.62 0.80 -15.95
C LYS A 145 -28.77 0.67 -17.21
N ILE A 146 -27.91 -0.36 -17.24
CA ILE A 146 -27.10 -0.69 -18.42
C ILE A 146 -28.00 -0.92 -19.63
N GLY A 147 -27.63 -0.27 -20.74
CA GLY A 147 -28.36 -0.29 -22.01
C GLY A 147 -29.38 0.85 -22.18
N ASP A 148 -29.66 1.61 -21.14
CA ASP A 148 -30.51 2.81 -21.27
C ASP A 148 -29.73 3.94 -21.95
N GLU A 149 -30.46 4.84 -22.61
CA GLU A 149 -29.92 6.09 -23.18
C GLU A 149 -29.96 7.19 -22.14
N ILE A 150 -28.88 7.99 -22.06
CA ILE A 150 -28.83 9.28 -21.35
C ILE A 150 -28.53 10.40 -22.32
N THR A 151 -28.94 11.60 -21.96
CA THR A 151 -28.58 12.82 -22.67
C THR A 151 -27.60 13.62 -21.84
N LEU A 152 -26.44 13.91 -22.41
CA LEU A 152 -25.45 14.82 -21.86
C LEU A 152 -25.66 16.20 -22.48
N ASP A 153 -26.06 17.16 -21.66
CA ASP A 153 -26.15 18.55 -22.06
C ASP A 153 -24.74 19.13 -22.06
N THR A 154 -24.33 19.71 -23.18
CA THR A 154 -23.02 20.35 -23.32
C THR A 154 -23.17 21.80 -23.77
N PRO A 155 -22.14 22.64 -23.61
CA PRO A 155 -22.20 24.04 -24.06
C PRO A 155 -22.55 24.26 -25.56
N VAL A 156 -22.27 23.23 -26.40
CA VAL A 156 -22.53 23.29 -27.85
C VAL A 156 -23.75 22.49 -28.31
N GLY A 157 -24.48 21.85 -27.39
CA GLY A 157 -25.66 21.05 -27.66
C GLY A 157 -25.66 19.70 -26.96
N ASP A 158 -26.80 19.03 -27.06
CA ASP A 158 -27.08 17.79 -26.38
C ASP A 158 -26.51 16.59 -27.16
N VAL A 159 -25.90 15.64 -26.44
CA VAL A 159 -25.37 14.40 -27.02
C VAL A 159 -25.96 13.20 -26.29
N LYS A 160 -26.38 12.19 -27.04
CA LYS A 160 -26.95 10.96 -26.48
C LYS A 160 -25.92 9.86 -26.39
N TYR A 161 -25.91 9.18 -25.25
CA TYR A 161 -25.05 8.04 -24.99
C TYR A 161 -25.84 6.84 -24.45
N THR A 162 -25.36 5.64 -24.74
CA THR A 162 -25.85 4.41 -24.13
C THR A 162 -24.98 4.04 -22.95
N ILE A 163 -25.59 3.70 -21.82
CA ILE A 163 -24.87 3.29 -20.61
C ILE A 163 -24.32 1.87 -20.82
N SER A 164 -22.98 1.72 -20.80
CA SER A 164 -22.29 0.43 -20.91
C SER A 164 -21.92 -0.18 -19.54
N GLY A 165 -21.84 0.63 -18.49
CA GLY A 165 -21.47 0.17 -17.16
C GLY A 165 -21.60 1.23 -16.08
N PHE A 166 -21.33 0.78 -14.86
CA PHE A 166 -21.25 1.62 -13.67
C PHE A 166 -20.00 1.30 -12.90
N TYR A 167 -19.35 2.32 -12.34
CA TYR A 167 -18.12 2.18 -11.56
C TYR A 167 -18.34 2.75 -10.15
N GLU A 168 -17.88 1.99 -9.13
CA GLU A 168 -17.84 2.48 -7.76
C GLU A 168 -16.61 3.40 -7.62
N ASP A 169 -16.81 4.69 -7.82
CA ASP A 169 -15.84 5.75 -7.64
C ASP A 169 -16.04 6.49 -6.30
N ASP A 170 -15.48 7.70 -6.17
CA ASP A 170 -15.60 8.51 -4.96
C ASP A 170 -17.00 9.16 -4.85
N THR A 171 -17.88 8.53 -4.08
CA THR A 171 -19.24 9.02 -3.83
C THR A 171 -19.28 10.36 -3.08
N GLU A 172 -18.28 10.65 -2.22
CA GLU A 172 -18.19 11.94 -1.51
C GLU A 172 -17.96 13.08 -2.51
N PHE A 173 -17.14 12.85 -3.53
CA PHE A 173 -16.92 13.81 -4.60
C PHE A 173 -18.20 14.07 -5.39
N ASN A 174 -18.96 13.04 -5.73
CA ASN A 174 -20.24 13.16 -6.45
C ASN A 174 -21.27 13.97 -5.66
N ASP A 175 -21.34 13.79 -4.35
CA ASP A 175 -22.19 14.58 -3.46
C ASP A 175 -21.76 16.06 -3.43
N ILE A 176 -20.46 16.35 -3.40
CA ILE A 176 -19.93 17.72 -3.39
C ILE A 176 -20.29 18.47 -4.68
N ILE A 177 -20.12 17.83 -5.84
CA ILE A 177 -20.46 18.44 -7.14
C ILE A 177 -21.96 18.50 -7.40
N GLY A 178 -22.76 17.78 -6.64
CA GLY A 178 -24.21 17.65 -6.81
C GLY A 178 -24.60 16.97 -8.13
N GLY A 179 -23.85 15.93 -8.53
CA GLY A 179 -24.00 15.29 -9.83
C GLY A 179 -23.40 13.88 -9.89
N CYS A 180 -22.83 13.53 -11.02
CA CYS A 180 -22.23 12.22 -11.27
C CYS A 180 -20.97 12.31 -12.14
N CYS A 181 -20.18 11.25 -12.11
CA CYS A 181 -19.04 11.06 -12.99
C CYS A 181 -19.46 10.28 -14.25
N VAL A 182 -18.96 10.72 -15.40
CA VAL A 182 -19.18 10.11 -16.72
C VAL A 182 -17.84 9.67 -17.29
N PHE A 183 -17.67 8.37 -17.43
CA PHE A 183 -16.42 7.77 -17.92
C PHE A 183 -16.58 7.43 -19.40
N MET A 184 -15.66 7.93 -20.20
CA MET A 184 -15.66 7.78 -21.66
C MET A 184 -14.34 7.19 -22.14
N ASN A 185 -14.38 6.49 -23.28
CA ASN A 185 -13.14 6.16 -23.94
C ASN A 185 -12.45 7.43 -24.48
N ARG A 186 -11.15 7.36 -24.71
CA ARG A 186 -10.32 8.50 -25.14
C ARG A 186 -10.83 9.20 -26.40
N LYS A 187 -11.37 8.46 -27.36
CA LYS A 187 -11.86 9.05 -28.61
C LYS A 187 -13.09 9.92 -28.40
N THR A 188 -14.06 9.39 -27.67
CA THR A 188 -15.29 10.12 -27.34
C THR A 188 -14.97 11.38 -26.54
N PHE A 189 -14.08 11.28 -25.56
CA PHE A 189 -13.66 12.42 -24.75
C PHE A 189 -12.92 13.48 -25.57
N ASP A 190 -11.93 13.08 -26.40
CA ASP A 190 -11.20 13.99 -27.28
C ASP A 190 -12.13 14.71 -28.25
N GLU A 191 -13.20 14.06 -28.72
CA GLU A 191 -14.20 14.67 -29.61
C GLU A 191 -15.04 15.72 -28.88
N ILE A 192 -15.57 15.39 -27.71
CA ILE A 192 -16.32 16.36 -26.88
C ILE A 192 -15.45 17.58 -26.57
N ARG A 193 -14.23 17.36 -26.11
CA ARG A 193 -13.30 18.43 -25.81
C ARG A 193 -13.05 19.34 -27.00
N ARG A 194 -12.81 18.75 -28.17
CA ARG A 194 -12.57 19.49 -29.42
C ARG A 194 -13.79 20.28 -29.87
N LEU A 195 -14.99 19.72 -29.78
CA LEU A 195 -16.24 20.38 -30.18
C LEU A 195 -16.60 21.55 -29.25
N ASN A 196 -16.33 21.42 -27.97
CA ASN A 196 -16.61 22.45 -26.96
C ASN A 196 -15.45 23.46 -26.77
N GLY A 197 -14.28 23.26 -27.41
CA GLY A 197 -13.13 24.15 -27.32
C GLY A 197 -12.52 24.18 -25.92
N VAL A 198 -12.63 23.10 -25.15
CA VAL A 198 -12.11 22.98 -23.79
C VAL A 198 -10.75 22.30 -23.80
N GLU A 199 -9.82 22.86 -23.05
CA GLU A 199 -8.52 22.23 -22.78
C GLU A 199 -8.61 21.43 -21.47
N SER A 200 -7.94 20.28 -21.42
CA SER A 200 -7.77 19.46 -20.21
C SER A 200 -6.31 19.18 -19.99
N GLU A 201 -5.93 19.02 -18.74
CA GLU A 201 -4.59 18.59 -18.36
C GLU A 201 -4.53 17.07 -18.38
N SER A 202 -3.99 16.52 -19.50
CA SER A 202 -3.80 15.07 -19.62
C SER A 202 -2.76 14.59 -18.64
N GLN A 203 -3.08 13.52 -17.93
CA GLN A 203 -2.17 12.82 -17.01
C GLN A 203 -1.92 11.40 -17.52
N PHE A 204 -0.66 10.97 -17.47
CA PHE A 204 -0.27 9.62 -17.84
C PHE A 204 0.20 8.88 -16.60
N TYR A 205 -0.66 8.03 -16.07
CA TYR A 205 -0.44 7.24 -14.86
C TYR A 205 0.49 6.07 -15.12
N ILE A 206 1.41 5.80 -14.20
CA ILE A 206 2.39 4.73 -14.31
C ILE A 206 2.49 3.96 -13.00
N ARG A 207 2.40 2.62 -13.13
CA ARG A 207 2.80 1.67 -12.10
C ARG A 207 4.03 0.90 -12.57
N PHE A 208 5.07 0.87 -11.75
CA PHE A 208 6.29 0.12 -12.03
C PHE A 208 6.15 -1.35 -11.65
N GLN A 209 6.89 -2.22 -12.32
CA GLN A 209 6.87 -3.67 -12.06
C GLN A 209 7.50 -4.03 -10.71
N ASN A 210 8.58 -3.34 -10.35
CA ASN A 210 9.33 -3.62 -9.13
C ASN A 210 9.23 -2.44 -8.16
N GLU A 211 8.75 -2.72 -6.96
CA GLU A 211 8.60 -1.72 -5.91
C GLU A 211 9.89 -1.51 -5.10
N ASN A 212 10.87 -2.42 -5.24
CA ASN A 212 12.17 -2.24 -4.61
C ASN A 212 12.99 -1.19 -5.36
N GLY A 213 13.40 -0.16 -4.63
CA GLY A 213 14.23 0.92 -5.20
C GLY A 213 13.48 1.87 -6.12
N LEU A 214 12.16 2.04 -5.95
CA LEU A 214 11.30 2.93 -6.74
C LEU A 214 11.86 4.35 -6.88
N LYS A 215 12.39 4.93 -5.80
CA LYS A 215 13.00 6.27 -5.84
C LYS A 215 14.09 6.37 -6.91
N LYS A 216 14.93 5.34 -7.04
CA LYS A 216 15.94 5.27 -8.08
C LYS A 216 15.32 5.06 -9.46
N THR A 217 14.35 4.15 -9.58
CA THR A 217 13.65 3.87 -10.84
C THR A 217 12.96 5.12 -11.39
N ILE A 218 12.30 5.90 -10.52
CA ILE A 218 11.70 7.19 -10.89
C ILE A 218 12.77 8.19 -11.36
N ALA A 219 13.86 8.34 -10.61
CA ALA A 219 14.97 9.25 -10.98
C ALA A 219 15.61 8.85 -12.31
N ASP A 220 15.88 7.58 -12.54
CA ASP A 220 16.45 7.05 -13.79
C ASP A 220 15.49 7.31 -14.97
N MET A 221 14.17 7.12 -14.79
CA MET A 221 13.16 7.45 -15.80
C MET A 221 13.12 8.95 -16.10
N MET A 222 13.11 9.80 -15.09
CA MET A 222 13.14 11.26 -15.27
C MET A 222 14.38 11.69 -16.08
N GLN A 223 15.53 11.13 -15.78
CA GLN A 223 16.76 11.41 -16.52
C GLN A 223 16.69 10.89 -17.97
N GLN A 224 16.19 9.68 -18.18
CA GLN A 224 16.11 9.04 -19.51
C GLN A 224 15.21 9.82 -20.47
N TYR A 225 14.10 10.35 -19.98
CA TYR A 225 13.09 11.05 -20.79
C TYR A 225 13.12 12.58 -20.60
N ASN A 226 14.17 13.12 -19.98
CA ASN A 226 14.34 14.57 -19.71
C ASN A 226 13.14 15.21 -18.98
N LEU A 227 12.50 14.46 -18.06
CA LEU A 227 11.39 14.95 -17.27
C LEU A 227 11.89 15.78 -16.09
N THR A 228 11.17 16.85 -15.78
CA THR A 228 11.42 17.70 -14.61
C THR A 228 10.49 17.32 -13.46
N ALA A 229 10.72 17.86 -12.29
CA ALA A 229 9.82 17.66 -11.14
C ALA A 229 8.40 18.18 -11.40
N GLU A 230 8.24 19.18 -12.28
CA GLU A 230 6.94 19.73 -12.68
C GLU A 230 6.16 18.77 -13.57
N ASN A 231 6.82 17.86 -14.26
CA ASN A 231 6.18 16.84 -15.09
C ASN A 231 5.70 15.63 -14.28
N VAL A 232 6.17 15.46 -13.03
CA VAL A 232 5.96 14.23 -12.27
C VAL A 232 5.14 14.51 -11.02
N LYS A 233 3.93 13.99 -10.98
CA LYS A 233 3.09 13.95 -9.78
C LYS A 233 3.24 12.59 -9.12
N GLU A 234 3.65 12.56 -7.86
CA GLU A 234 3.78 11.35 -7.08
C GLU A 234 2.46 10.94 -6.41
N ASN A 235 2.17 9.64 -6.38
CA ASN A 235 1.20 9.09 -5.44
C ASN A 235 1.86 9.03 -4.04
N THR A 236 1.85 10.17 -3.36
CA THR A 236 2.54 10.33 -2.06
C THR A 236 2.03 9.37 -1.00
N ALA A 237 0.76 8.97 -1.06
CA ALA A 237 0.17 8.02 -0.13
C ALA A 237 0.80 6.62 -0.33
N VAL A 238 0.77 6.11 -1.55
CA VAL A 238 1.34 4.78 -1.88
C VAL A 238 2.86 4.78 -1.77
N LEU A 239 3.55 5.78 -2.36
CA LEU A 239 5.01 5.88 -2.28
C LEU A 239 5.50 6.11 -0.86
N GLY A 240 4.72 6.81 -0.02
CA GLY A 240 4.99 6.95 1.40
C GLY A 240 5.04 5.61 2.11
N MET A 241 4.04 4.76 1.91
CA MET A 241 4.01 3.41 2.49
C MET A 241 5.15 2.52 1.98
N LEU A 242 5.61 2.72 0.75
CA LEU A 242 6.73 2.00 0.14
C LEU A 242 8.12 2.60 0.46
N GLY A 243 8.17 3.70 1.25
CA GLY A 243 9.43 4.39 1.58
C GLY A 243 10.12 5.06 0.39
N ALA A 244 9.36 5.39 -0.64
CA ALA A 244 9.86 5.89 -1.92
C ALA A 244 9.42 7.33 -2.25
N SER A 245 8.61 7.97 -1.41
CA SER A 245 8.16 9.35 -1.64
C SER A 245 9.32 10.34 -1.60
N SER A 246 9.27 11.38 -2.43
CA SER A 246 10.16 12.53 -2.35
C SER A 246 9.82 13.46 -1.18
N ASN A 247 8.64 13.33 -0.58
CA ASN A 247 8.21 14.12 0.55
C ASN A 247 8.97 13.71 1.84
N GLU A 248 9.83 14.60 2.33
CA GLU A 248 10.66 14.36 3.52
C GLU A 248 9.82 14.08 4.77
N SER A 249 8.70 14.78 4.94
CA SER A 249 7.84 14.61 6.12
C SER A 249 7.26 13.19 6.25
N VAL A 250 6.98 12.54 5.14
CA VAL A 250 6.51 11.15 5.12
C VAL A 250 7.65 10.19 5.48
N ASN A 251 8.86 10.48 5.01
CA ASN A 251 10.04 9.65 5.28
C ASN A 251 10.51 9.73 6.75
N GLU A 252 10.17 10.78 7.51
CA GLU A 252 10.53 10.93 8.94
C GLU A 252 9.84 9.89 9.84
N LEU A 253 8.76 9.26 9.40
CA LEU A 253 8.08 8.21 10.15
C LEU A 253 8.93 6.92 10.27
N TYR A 254 9.76 6.62 9.28
CA TYR A 254 10.59 5.41 9.28
C TYR A 254 11.67 5.37 10.38
N PRO A 255 12.47 6.43 10.61
CA PRO A 255 13.44 6.44 11.70
C PRO A 255 12.76 6.36 13.07
N LEU A 256 11.56 6.94 13.23
CA LEU A 256 10.78 6.82 14.47
C LEU A 256 10.33 5.38 14.71
N ALA A 257 9.79 4.72 13.69
CA ALA A 257 9.41 3.30 13.73
C ALA A 257 10.62 2.40 14.03
N ALA A 258 11.77 2.65 13.38
CA ALA A 258 13.02 1.92 13.64
C ALA A 258 13.52 2.12 15.08
N ALA A 259 13.41 3.32 15.64
CA ALA A 259 13.77 3.58 17.03
C ALA A 259 12.89 2.82 18.02
N CYS A 260 11.57 2.81 17.80
CA CYS A 260 10.63 2.02 18.61
C CYS A 260 10.95 0.52 18.52
N PHE A 261 11.27 0.02 17.33
CA PHE A 261 11.68 -1.35 17.11
C PHE A 261 12.93 -1.75 17.92
N VAL A 262 13.97 -0.91 17.91
CA VAL A 262 15.20 -1.15 18.69
C VAL A 262 14.89 -1.18 20.19
N ILE A 263 14.02 -0.31 20.70
CA ILE A 263 13.61 -0.30 22.10
C ILE A 263 12.91 -1.60 22.48
N ILE A 264 12.02 -2.11 21.64
CA ILE A 264 11.31 -3.38 21.85
C ILE A 264 12.28 -4.56 21.88
N LEU A 265 13.26 -4.60 20.95
CA LEU A 265 14.32 -5.62 20.96
C LEU A 265 15.13 -5.60 22.25
N ILE A 266 15.56 -4.42 22.68
CA ILE A 266 16.33 -4.26 23.93
C ILE A 266 15.50 -4.74 25.12
N ALA A 267 14.23 -4.36 25.21
CA ALA A 267 13.34 -4.81 26.28
C ALA A 267 13.20 -6.35 26.29
N GLY A 268 13.06 -6.98 25.15
CA GLY A 268 13.02 -8.44 24.99
C GLY A 268 14.29 -9.12 25.49
N VAL A 269 15.46 -8.58 25.13
CA VAL A 269 16.77 -9.09 25.60
C VAL A 269 16.89 -8.93 27.12
N PHE A 270 16.50 -7.80 27.69
CA PHE A 270 16.51 -7.59 29.14
C PHE A 270 15.57 -8.56 29.87
N MET A 271 14.40 -8.83 29.32
CA MET A 271 13.42 -9.76 29.89
C MET A 271 14.01 -11.19 29.96
N ILE A 272 14.61 -11.66 28.85
CA ILE A 272 15.26 -12.98 28.79
C ILE A 272 16.45 -13.03 29.77
N SER A 273 17.33 -12.02 29.76
CA SER A 273 18.48 -11.92 30.65
C SER A 273 18.08 -11.93 32.12
N SER A 274 17.05 -11.17 32.50
CA SER A 274 16.56 -11.12 33.88
C SER A 274 16.01 -12.48 34.32
N CYS A 275 15.29 -13.17 33.46
CA CYS A 275 14.77 -14.51 33.74
C CYS A 275 15.91 -15.51 33.95
N MET A 276 16.94 -15.47 33.11
CA MET A 276 18.11 -16.34 33.23
C MET A 276 18.95 -16.03 34.48
N ASN A 277 19.19 -14.75 34.78
CA ASN A 277 19.92 -14.33 35.98
C ASN A 277 19.21 -14.76 37.28
N SER A 278 17.89 -14.61 37.34
CA SER A 278 17.09 -15.07 38.48
C SER A 278 17.23 -16.58 38.71
N ASN A 279 17.21 -17.34 37.60
CA ASN A 279 17.37 -18.81 37.67
C ASN A 279 18.76 -19.23 38.14
N VAL A 280 19.83 -18.56 37.67
CA VAL A 280 21.21 -18.79 38.11
C VAL A 280 21.41 -18.39 39.58
N ALA A 281 20.88 -17.23 40.01
CA ALA A 281 21.00 -16.76 41.39
C ALA A 281 20.40 -17.76 42.41
N GLN A 282 19.24 -18.35 42.11
CA GLN A 282 18.57 -19.33 42.95
C GLN A 282 19.40 -20.64 43.09
N ARG A 283 20.31 -20.92 42.16
CA ARG A 283 21.14 -22.11 42.12
C ARG A 283 22.57 -21.87 42.62
N THR A 284 22.88 -20.67 43.09
CA THR A 284 24.23 -20.29 43.55
C THR A 284 24.74 -21.24 44.63
N LYS A 285 23.86 -21.68 45.55
CA LYS A 285 24.19 -22.66 46.58
C LYS A 285 24.58 -24.01 46.03
N PHE A 286 23.93 -24.50 44.98
CA PHE A 286 24.28 -25.76 44.33
C PHE A 286 25.60 -25.66 43.56
N PHE A 287 25.87 -24.55 42.88
CA PHE A 287 27.15 -24.34 42.21
C PHE A 287 28.31 -24.14 43.20
N GLY A 288 28.03 -23.53 44.34
CA GLY A 288 28.98 -23.43 45.46
C GLY A 288 29.40 -24.81 45.99
N MET A 289 28.44 -25.71 46.20
CA MET A 289 28.72 -27.10 46.59
C MET A 289 29.52 -27.84 45.56
N MET A 290 29.22 -27.70 44.27
CA MET A 290 30.03 -28.32 43.18
C MET A 290 31.48 -27.82 43.19
N ARG A 291 31.73 -26.54 43.50
CA ARG A 291 33.08 -26.01 43.66
C ARG A 291 33.80 -26.60 44.87
N CYS A 292 33.10 -26.77 45.96
CA CYS A 292 33.69 -27.36 47.17
C CYS A 292 34.15 -28.83 46.94
N ILE A 293 33.49 -29.56 46.08
CA ILE A 293 33.89 -30.95 45.69
C ILE A 293 34.85 -30.98 44.52
N GLY A 294 35.42 -29.83 44.09
CA GLY A 294 36.50 -29.75 43.10
C GLY A 294 36.12 -29.48 41.69
N ALA A 295 34.86 -29.09 41.36
CA ALA A 295 34.47 -28.73 40.01
C ALA A 295 35.14 -27.45 39.53
N SER A 296 35.74 -27.43 38.33
CA SER A 296 36.35 -26.27 37.73
C SER A 296 35.27 -25.27 37.21
N LYS A 297 35.65 -24.00 37.09
CA LYS A 297 34.77 -22.94 36.52
C LYS A 297 34.24 -23.34 35.14
N GLN A 298 35.07 -23.92 34.28
CA GLN A 298 34.68 -24.34 32.94
C GLN A 298 33.66 -25.48 32.94
N GLN A 299 33.82 -26.40 33.92
CA GLN A 299 32.88 -27.51 34.08
C GLN A 299 31.49 -27.00 34.53
N ILE A 300 31.45 -26.01 35.41
CA ILE A 300 30.19 -25.39 35.86
C ILE A 300 29.52 -24.65 34.69
N ILE A 301 30.26 -23.84 33.91
CA ILE A 301 29.74 -23.14 32.75
C ILE A 301 29.17 -24.12 31.73
N ARG A 302 29.89 -25.22 31.45
CA ARG A 302 29.43 -26.27 30.53
C ARG A 302 28.18 -26.99 31.05
N PHE A 303 28.11 -27.23 32.36
CA PHE A 303 26.93 -27.78 33.02
C PHE A 303 25.71 -26.89 32.84
N VAL A 304 25.85 -25.58 33.12
CA VAL A 304 24.77 -24.61 32.97
C VAL A 304 24.29 -24.52 31.52
N ARG A 305 25.21 -24.52 30.56
CA ARG A 305 24.86 -24.50 29.12
C ARG A 305 24.11 -25.73 28.66
N LEU A 306 24.38 -26.90 29.22
CA LEU A 306 23.70 -28.14 28.86
C LEU A 306 22.35 -28.30 29.56
N GLU A 307 22.14 -27.56 30.66
CA GLU A 307 20.88 -27.62 31.41
C GLU A 307 19.88 -26.54 30.96
N ALA A 308 20.36 -25.43 30.34
CA ALA A 308 19.53 -24.38 29.74
C ALA A 308 18.90 -24.83 28.43
#